data_53ff21eff9f9dba188bbcb05861336e7
#
_entry.id   53ff21eff9f9dba188bbcb05861336e7
#
_cell.length_a   1.000
_cell.length_b   1.000
_cell.length_c   1.000
_cell.angle_alpha   90.00
_cell.angle_beta   90.00
_cell.angle_gamma   90.00
#
_symmetry.space_group_name_H-M   'P 1'
#
loop_
_entity.id
_entity.type
_entity.pdbx_description
1 polymer ?
#
loop_
_entity_poly.entity_id
_entity_poly.type
_entity_poly.pdbx_seq_one_letter_code
_entity_poly.pdbx_strand_id
1 'polypeptide(L)'
;MWSLYSLSRNQIELVNRNTIRIVLILGWISIIGILATQVIWVHKTFTNQDKEFNDRVHIALTKVTEDILAINEDFAAIYNPVTQISNNSFVVQMNDTLHPYLLESLLAQEFGRNSLSSDFEYGIYDCFTDSIVYGGKVSLNNSVDTISQDITGIKWDRDGHYFGVYFPNKSNDIISAMKQWIFTSVILLFVVFFFAYSMFVILR
;
A
#
# COMPACT_ATOMS: atom_id res chain seq x y z
N MET A 1 -24.15 55.67 -33.65
CA MET A 1 -23.22 55.07 -32.68
C MET A 1 -23.88 54.76 -31.31
N TRP A 2 -25.03 55.31 -30.98
CA TRP A 2 -25.74 55.09 -29.71
C TRP A 2 -26.69 53.89 -29.73
N SER A 3 -27.08 53.40 -30.89
CA SER A 3 -28.03 52.26 -31.01
C SER A 3 -27.41 50.89 -30.71
N LEU A 4 -26.09 50.71 -30.86
CA LEU A 4 -25.42 49.44 -30.61
C LEU A 4 -25.13 49.23 -29.10
N TYR A 5 -25.02 50.32 -28.32
CA TYR A 5 -24.77 50.22 -26.87
C TYR A 5 -26.05 49.83 -26.06
N SER A 6 -27.22 50.15 -26.61
CA SER A 6 -28.49 49.76 -25.94
C SER A 6 -28.85 48.29 -26.15
N LEU A 7 -28.43 47.73 -27.27
CA LEU A 7 -28.66 46.29 -27.56
C LEU A 7 -27.75 45.36 -26.73
N SER A 8 -26.55 45.83 -26.39
CA SER A 8 -25.64 45.05 -25.50
C SER A 8 -26.11 44.99 -24.08
N ARG A 9 -26.78 46.00 -23.56
CA ARG A 9 -27.27 46.06 -22.16
C ARG A 9 -28.49 45.16 -21.93
N ASN A 10 -29.36 45.01 -22.93
CA ASN A 10 -30.56 44.17 -22.82
C ASN A 10 -30.31 42.68 -22.93
N GLN A 11 -29.16 42.24 -23.47
CA GLN A 11 -28.80 40.81 -23.55
C GLN A 11 -28.28 40.29 -22.21
N ILE A 12 -27.83 41.13 -21.30
CA ILE A 12 -27.26 40.72 -19.99
C ILE A 12 -28.37 40.52 -18.94
N GLU A 13 -29.52 41.18 -19.11
CA GLU A 13 -30.64 41.10 -18.13
C GLU A 13 -31.56 39.87 -18.28
N LEU A 14 -31.38 39.02 -19.28
CA LEU A 14 -32.26 37.88 -19.55
C LEU A 14 -31.79 36.55 -18.93
N VAL A 15 -30.79 36.56 -18.06
CA VAL A 15 -30.50 35.36 -17.28
C VAL A 15 -31.55 35.25 -16.17
N ASN A 16 -32.59 34.50 -16.48
CA ASN A 16 -33.72 34.26 -15.56
C ASN A 16 -33.16 33.74 -14.23
N ARG A 17 -33.62 34.31 -13.09
CA ARG A 17 -33.24 33.87 -11.73
C ARG A 17 -33.34 32.37 -11.53
N ASN A 18 -34.26 31.71 -12.22
CA ASN A 18 -34.39 30.25 -12.20
C ASN A 18 -33.25 29.55 -12.91
N THR A 19 -32.74 30.09 -14.05
CA THR A 19 -31.60 29.55 -14.78
C THR A 19 -30.33 29.61 -13.92
N ILE A 20 -30.09 30.72 -13.23
CA ILE A 20 -28.96 30.85 -12.31
C ILE A 20 -29.04 29.79 -11.20
N ARG A 21 -30.21 29.61 -10.58
CA ARG A 21 -30.40 28.60 -9.53
C ARG A 21 -30.14 27.17 -10.04
N ILE A 22 -30.63 26.85 -11.24
CA ILE A 22 -30.44 25.53 -11.86
C ILE A 22 -28.95 25.28 -12.11
N VAL A 23 -28.22 26.24 -12.68
CA VAL A 23 -26.78 26.13 -12.95
C VAL A 23 -25.98 25.93 -11.65
N LEU A 24 -26.38 26.65 -10.58
CA LEU A 24 -25.75 26.49 -9.29
C LEU A 24 -26.00 25.13 -8.65
N ILE A 25 -27.23 24.64 -8.68
CA ILE A 25 -27.56 23.30 -8.16
C ILE A 25 -26.76 22.25 -8.94
N LEU A 26 -26.71 22.36 -10.27
CA LEU A 26 -25.95 21.44 -11.11
C LEU A 26 -24.44 21.49 -10.78
N GLY A 27 -23.89 22.70 -10.54
CA GLY A 27 -22.51 22.89 -10.13
C GLY A 27 -22.20 22.21 -8.78
N TRP A 28 -23.07 22.37 -7.78
CA TRP A 28 -22.92 21.72 -6.48
C TRP A 28 -22.99 20.19 -6.59
N ILE A 29 -23.92 19.66 -7.38
CA ILE A 29 -24.03 18.21 -7.64
C ILE A 29 -22.74 17.69 -8.28
N SER A 30 -22.18 18.42 -9.25
CA SER A 30 -20.92 18.06 -9.91
C SER A 30 -19.75 18.03 -8.93
N ILE A 31 -19.63 19.03 -8.06
CA ILE A 31 -18.58 19.10 -7.02
C ILE A 31 -18.68 17.89 -6.08
N ILE A 32 -19.88 17.59 -5.59
CA ILE A 32 -20.11 16.44 -4.70
C ILE A 32 -19.75 15.13 -5.42
N GLY A 33 -20.14 14.98 -6.68
CA GLY A 33 -19.79 13.80 -7.49
C GLY A 33 -18.29 13.61 -7.66
N ILE A 34 -17.55 14.69 -7.93
CA ILE A 34 -16.08 14.65 -8.05
C ILE A 34 -15.45 14.23 -6.73
N LEU A 35 -15.86 14.82 -5.60
CA LEU A 35 -15.33 14.49 -4.28
C LEU A 35 -15.59 13.02 -3.91
N ALA A 36 -16.81 12.54 -4.16
CA ALA A 36 -17.16 11.14 -3.91
C ALA A 36 -16.29 10.18 -4.76
N THR A 37 -16.10 10.50 -6.02
CA THR A 37 -15.24 9.71 -6.93
C THR A 37 -13.80 9.68 -6.43
N GLN A 38 -13.24 10.78 -5.92
CA GLN A 38 -11.88 10.83 -5.39
C GLN A 38 -11.71 9.92 -4.19
N VAL A 39 -12.64 9.95 -3.23
CA VAL A 39 -12.57 9.08 -2.04
C VAL A 39 -12.57 7.60 -2.44
N ILE A 40 -13.46 7.21 -3.37
CA ILE A 40 -13.53 5.84 -3.87
C ILE A 40 -12.21 5.44 -4.56
N TRP A 41 -11.65 6.33 -5.38
CA TRP A 41 -10.42 6.07 -6.10
C TRP A 41 -9.21 5.88 -5.18
N VAL A 42 -9.04 6.76 -4.18
CA VAL A 42 -7.95 6.66 -3.20
C VAL A 42 -8.04 5.34 -2.43
N HIS A 43 -9.23 5.00 -1.95
CA HIS A 43 -9.45 3.74 -1.24
C HIS A 43 -9.12 2.53 -2.12
N LYS A 44 -9.61 2.51 -3.35
CA LYS A 44 -9.36 1.40 -4.29
C LYS A 44 -7.88 1.26 -4.64
N THR A 45 -7.18 2.38 -4.84
CA THR A 45 -5.75 2.38 -5.16
C THR A 45 -4.94 1.85 -3.98
N PHE A 46 -5.26 2.27 -2.75
CA PHE A 46 -4.61 1.74 -1.55
C PHE A 46 -4.80 0.23 -1.41
N THR A 47 -6.04 -0.25 -1.56
CA THR A 47 -6.33 -1.69 -1.47
C THR A 47 -5.61 -2.50 -2.55
N ASN A 48 -5.50 -1.97 -3.77
CA ASN A 48 -4.78 -2.63 -4.85
C ASN A 48 -3.27 -2.70 -4.56
N GLN A 49 -2.67 -1.61 -4.05
CA GLN A 49 -1.25 -1.58 -3.70
C GLN A 49 -0.94 -2.52 -2.52
N ASP A 50 -1.83 -2.59 -1.53
CA ASP A 50 -1.70 -3.51 -0.42
C ASP A 50 -1.73 -4.97 -0.89
N LYS A 51 -2.66 -5.30 -1.78
CA LYS A 51 -2.73 -6.63 -2.39
C LYS A 51 -1.48 -6.95 -3.22
N GLU A 52 -1.04 -6.03 -4.06
CA GLU A 52 0.16 -6.19 -4.88
C GLU A 52 1.40 -6.42 -4.02
N PHE A 53 1.54 -5.69 -2.91
CA PHE A 53 2.61 -5.92 -1.95
C PHE A 53 2.55 -7.34 -1.37
N ASN A 54 1.37 -7.79 -0.92
CA ASN A 54 1.19 -9.13 -0.36
C ASN A 54 1.50 -10.23 -1.38
N ASP A 55 1.07 -10.06 -2.63
CA ASP A 55 1.33 -11.01 -3.71
C ASP A 55 2.85 -11.12 -3.99
N ARG A 56 3.57 -9.99 -4.00
CA ARG A 56 5.04 -9.96 -4.17
C ARG A 56 5.76 -10.64 -3.00
N VAL A 57 5.33 -10.39 -1.76
CA VAL A 57 5.89 -11.07 -0.58
C VAL A 57 5.65 -12.57 -0.67
N HIS A 58 4.45 -12.99 -1.04
CA HIS A 58 4.10 -14.40 -1.17
C HIS A 58 4.98 -15.11 -2.21
N ILE A 59 5.17 -14.48 -3.38
CA ILE A 59 6.06 -15.02 -4.44
C ILE A 59 7.50 -15.12 -3.94
N ALA A 60 8.02 -14.07 -3.31
CA ALA A 60 9.38 -14.05 -2.81
C ALA A 60 9.61 -15.12 -1.72
N LEU A 61 8.70 -15.25 -0.76
CA LEU A 61 8.79 -16.24 0.31
C LEU A 61 8.66 -17.67 -0.22
N THR A 62 7.79 -17.90 -1.20
CA THR A 62 7.70 -19.22 -1.87
C THR A 62 9.03 -19.57 -2.54
N LYS A 63 9.65 -18.60 -3.22
CA LYS A 63 10.94 -18.82 -3.87
C LYS A 63 12.07 -19.09 -2.88
N VAL A 64 12.12 -18.34 -1.77
CA VAL A 64 13.07 -18.60 -0.67
C VAL A 64 12.91 -20.02 -0.15
N THR A 65 11.68 -20.49 0.03
CA THR A 65 11.39 -21.86 0.49
C THR A 65 11.91 -22.90 -0.49
N GLU A 66 11.63 -22.71 -1.78
CA GLU A 66 12.13 -23.61 -2.83
C GLU A 66 13.66 -23.65 -2.87
N ASP A 67 14.33 -22.50 -2.75
CA ASP A 67 15.78 -22.41 -2.79
C ASP A 67 16.44 -23.08 -1.56
N ILE A 68 15.84 -22.94 -0.38
CA ILE A 68 16.33 -23.63 0.83
C ILE A 68 16.16 -25.14 0.70
N LEU A 69 15.00 -25.63 0.25
CA LEU A 69 14.79 -27.06 0.02
C LEU A 69 15.77 -27.63 -1.00
N ALA A 70 16.01 -26.91 -2.08
CA ALA A 70 16.97 -27.31 -3.10
C ALA A 70 18.42 -27.42 -2.55
N ILE A 71 18.80 -26.47 -1.65
CA ILE A 71 20.11 -26.47 -0.99
C ILE A 71 20.24 -27.66 -0.01
N ASN A 72 19.16 -28.00 0.69
CA ASN A 72 19.08 -29.09 1.65
C ASN A 72 18.89 -30.47 0.96
N GLU A 73 18.84 -30.50 -0.39
CA GLU A 73 18.57 -31.70 -1.18
C GLU A 73 17.21 -32.38 -0.82
N ASP A 74 16.28 -31.61 -0.24
CA ASP A 74 14.92 -32.06 0.01
C ASP A 74 14.02 -31.71 -1.18
N PHE A 75 13.50 -32.75 -1.85
CA PHE A 75 12.62 -32.62 -3.01
C PHE A 75 11.13 -32.73 -2.63
N ALA A 76 10.79 -32.60 -1.35
CA ALA A 76 9.40 -32.60 -0.92
C ALA A 76 8.67 -31.39 -1.51
N ALA A 77 7.63 -31.65 -2.28
CA ALA A 77 6.78 -30.57 -2.80
C ALA A 77 5.95 -30.01 -1.65
N ILE A 78 6.32 -28.86 -1.14
CA ILE A 78 5.51 -28.15 -0.15
C ILE A 78 4.44 -27.33 -0.91
N TYR A 79 3.18 -27.73 -0.72
CA TYR A 79 2.07 -27.00 -1.31
C TYR A 79 1.68 -25.81 -0.42
N ASN A 80 1.76 -24.60 -0.98
CA ASN A 80 1.36 -23.34 -0.34
C ASN A 80 2.03 -23.10 1.05
N PRO A 81 3.36 -23.00 1.11
CA PRO A 81 4.10 -22.92 2.38
C PRO A 81 3.85 -21.60 3.13
N VAL A 82 3.43 -20.55 2.42
CA VAL A 82 3.30 -19.19 2.94
C VAL A 82 1.88 -18.94 3.42
N THR A 83 1.76 -18.50 4.67
CA THR A 83 0.47 -18.08 5.28
C THR A 83 0.59 -16.66 5.79
N GLN A 84 -0.33 -15.79 5.38
CA GLN A 84 -0.43 -14.44 5.93
C GLN A 84 -1.24 -14.50 7.23
N ILE A 85 -0.63 -14.11 8.36
CA ILE A 85 -1.28 -14.10 9.68
C ILE A 85 -1.93 -12.76 9.97
N SER A 86 -1.26 -11.67 9.60
CA SER A 86 -1.78 -10.31 9.76
C SER A 86 -1.47 -9.48 8.52
N ASN A 87 -1.92 -8.23 8.50
CA ASN A 87 -1.70 -7.34 7.35
C ASN A 87 -0.22 -7.18 6.98
N ASN A 88 0.68 -7.30 7.94
CA ASN A 88 2.12 -7.08 7.77
C ASN A 88 2.99 -8.26 8.23
N SER A 89 2.39 -9.42 8.51
CA SER A 89 3.08 -10.60 9.03
C SER A 89 2.78 -11.83 8.19
N PHE A 90 3.84 -12.53 7.82
CA PHE A 90 3.79 -13.76 7.03
C PHE A 90 4.56 -14.84 7.76
N VAL A 91 4.09 -16.07 7.67
CA VAL A 91 4.74 -17.25 8.22
C VAL A 91 4.90 -18.28 7.13
N VAL A 92 6.06 -18.92 7.12
CA VAL A 92 6.42 -19.99 6.20
C VAL A 92 6.66 -21.24 7.00
N GLN A 93 5.84 -22.26 6.76
CA GLN A 93 6.02 -23.58 7.36
C GLN A 93 7.06 -24.35 6.58
N MET A 94 8.07 -24.85 7.29
CA MET A 94 9.15 -25.58 6.70
C MET A 94 9.60 -26.69 7.67
N ASN A 95 9.50 -27.94 7.24
CA ASN A 95 9.87 -29.08 8.08
C ASN A 95 11.33 -29.50 7.87
N ASP A 96 12.22 -28.53 7.68
CA ASP A 96 13.63 -28.78 7.38
C ASP A 96 14.53 -27.82 8.18
N THR A 97 15.83 -28.10 8.17
CA THR A 97 16.84 -27.33 8.90
C THR A 97 17.03 -25.94 8.27
N LEU A 98 16.88 -24.91 9.10
CA LEU A 98 17.06 -23.51 8.70
C LEU A 98 18.39 -22.96 9.21
N HIS A 99 19.26 -22.58 8.27
CA HIS A 99 20.48 -21.84 8.59
C HIS A 99 20.19 -20.31 8.60
N PRO A 100 20.33 -19.61 9.75
CA PRO A 100 19.94 -18.22 9.88
C PRO A 100 20.56 -17.28 8.84
N TYR A 101 21.86 -17.37 8.62
CA TYR A 101 22.57 -16.52 7.63
C TYR A 101 22.15 -16.80 6.19
N LEU A 102 21.85 -18.06 5.88
CA LEU A 102 21.34 -18.43 4.56
C LEU A 102 19.95 -17.86 4.34
N LEU A 103 19.06 -18.02 5.33
CA LEU A 103 17.71 -17.47 5.28
C LEU A 103 17.73 -15.95 5.08
N GLU A 104 18.53 -15.22 5.87
CA GLU A 104 18.67 -13.77 5.76
C GLU A 104 19.13 -13.34 4.36
N SER A 105 20.15 -14.01 3.82
CA SER A 105 20.69 -13.73 2.49
C SER A 105 19.66 -13.96 1.39
N LEU A 106 18.92 -15.08 1.46
CA LEU A 106 17.89 -15.41 0.47
C LEU A 106 16.69 -14.45 0.57
N LEU A 107 16.25 -14.11 1.80
CA LEU A 107 15.19 -13.12 1.98
C LEU A 107 15.58 -11.76 1.39
N ALA A 108 16.77 -11.26 1.69
CA ALA A 108 17.26 -9.99 1.16
C ALA A 108 17.34 -10.01 -0.38
N GLN A 109 17.83 -11.12 -0.95
CA GLN A 109 17.95 -11.29 -2.39
C GLN A 109 16.59 -11.35 -3.08
N GLU A 110 15.66 -12.18 -2.58
CA GLU A 110 14.36 -12.37 -3.23
C GLU A 110 13.43 -11.16 -3.02
N PHE A 111 13.50 -10.48 -1.88
CA PHE A 111 12.77 -9.22 -1.69
C PHE A 111 13.30 -8.12 -2.63
N GLY A 112 14.62 -8.02 -2.80
CA GLY A 112 15.21 -7.11 -3.78
C GLY A 112 14.78 -7.42 -5.22
N ARG A 113 14.74 -8.68 -5.63
CA ARG A 113 14.28 -9.11 -6.96
C ARG A 113 12.81 -8.77 -7.22
N ASN A 114 11.97 -8.88 -6.19
CA ASN A 114 10.55 -8.59 -6.27
C ASN A 114 10.23 -7.10 -6.00
N SER A 115 11.25 -6.22 -6.00
CA SER A 115 11.09 -4.77 -5.79
C SER A 115 10.40 -4.43 -4.46
N LEU A 116 10.62 -5.24 -3.43
CA LEU A 116 10.23 -4.97 -2.06
C LEU A 116 11.37 -4.18 -1.40
N SER A 117 11.20 -2.87 -1.27
CA SER A 117 12.23 -1.98 -0.66
C SER A 117 11.98 -1.74 0.83
N SER A 118 11.05 -2.48 1.43
CA SER A 118 10.65 -2.35 2.83
C SER A 118 11.65 -3.02 3.75
N ASP A 119 11.99 -2.36 4.85
CA ASP A 119 12.69 -3.00 5.96
C ASP A 119 11.83 -4.14 6.52
N PHE A 120 12.45 -5.23 6.88
CA PHE A 120 11.75 -6.38 7.44
C PHE A 120 12.46 -6.96 8.65
N GLU A 121 11.69 -7.60 9.50
CA GLU A 121 12.16 -8.38 10.63
C GLU A 121 11.82 -9.84 10.35
N TYR A 122 12.72 -10.76 10.69
CA TYR A 122 12.47 -12.19 10.53
C TYR A 122 12.82 -12.93 11.82
N GLY A 123 12.13 -14.03 12.06
CA GLY A 123 12.39 -14.90 13.21
C GLY A 123 12.22 -16.37 12.84
N ILE A 124 13.13 -17.20 13.32
CA ILE A 124 13.08 -18.66 13.21
C ILE A 124 12.53 -19.20 14.52
N TYR A 125 11.47 -19.97 14.42
CA TYR A 125 10.80 -20.58 15.57
C TYR A 125 11.11 -22.07 15.64
N ASP A 126 11.37 -22.51 16.85
CA ASP A 126 11.54 -23.91 17.16
C ASP A 126 10.30 -24.45 17.90
N CYS A 127 9.74 -25.52 17.36
CA CYS A 127 8.54 -26.16 17.94
C CYS A 127 8.79 -26.82 19.28
N PHE A 128 10.04 -27.18 19.63
CA PHE A 128 10.37 -27.83 20.89
C PHE A 128 10.44 -26.85 22.08
N THR A 129 10.89 -25.63 21.82
CA THR A 129 11.05 -24.60 22.85
C THR A 129 9.95 -23.55 22.84
N ASP A 130 9.06 -23.58 21.85
CA ASP A 130 8.01 -22.59 21.60
C ASP A 130 8.56 -21.13 21.66
N SER A 131 9.79 -20.97 21.20
CA SER A 131 10.52 -19.71 21.27
C SER A 131 11.24 -19.38 19.95
N ILE A 132 11.53 -18.09 19.78
CA ILE A 132 12.39 -17.64 18.69
C ILE A 132 13.82 -18.06 19.03
N VAL A 133 14.38 -18.92 18.18
CA VAL A 133 15.76 -19.39 18.32
C VAL A 133 16.73 -18.39 17.73
N TYR A 134 16.32 -17.73 16.65
CA TYR A 134 17.12 -16.73 15.95
C TYR A 134 16.22 -15.73 15.25
N GLY A 135 16.66 -14.48 15.17
CA GLY A 135 15.94 -13.46 14.43
C GLY A 135 16.79 -12.24 14.18
N GLY A 136 16.39 -11.44 13.22
CA GLY A 136 17.11 -10.24 12.82
C GLY A 136 16.20 -9.22 12.17
N LYS A 137 16.70 -7.99 12.11
CA LYS A 137 16.14 -6.88 11.37
C LYS A 137 17.04 -6.56 10.20
N VAL A 138 16.48 -6.53 9.00
CA VAL A 138 17.19 -6.20 7.78
C VAL A 138 16.65 -4.91 7.21
N SER A 139 17.53 -3.92 7.03
CA SER A 139 17.22 -2.69 6.32
C SER A 139 17.81 -2.78 4.92
N LEU A 140 16.96 -2.79 3.90
CA LEU A 140 17.38 -2.88 2.50
C LEU A 140 18.03 -1.58 2.00
N ASN A 141 17.83 -0.45 2.69
CA ASN A 141 18.38 0.85 2.33
C ASN A 141 19.67 1.23 3.09
N ASN A 142 19.93 0.63 4.23
CA ASN A 142 21.12 0.88 5.04
C ASN A 142 21.58 -0.43 5.65
N SER A 143 22.88 -0.68 5.62
CA SER A 143 23.58 -1.84 6.14
C SER A 143 22.90 -2.55 7.32
N VAL A 144 22.90 -3.87 7.22
CA VAL A 144 22.44 -4.85 8.21
C VAL A 144 22.79 -4.42 9.65
N ASP A 145 21.80 -3.99 10.39
CA ASP A 145 21.89 -3.91 11.84
C ASP A 145 21.48 -5.26 12.44
N THR A 146 22.49 -6.00 12.79
CA THR A 146 22.39 -7.34 13.35
C THR A 146 21.84 -7.27 14.78
N ILE A 147 20.82 -8.09 15.03
CA ILE A 147 20.38 -8.57 16.36
C ILE A 147 19.77 -7.52 17.29
N SER A 148 18.49 -7.29 17.20
CA SER A 148 17.70 -6.96 18.38
C SER A 148 16.87 -8.20 18.79
N GLN A 149 17.06 -8.65 20.01
CA GLN A 149 16.30 -9.71 20.68
C GLN A 149 14.81 -9.36 20.87
N ASP A 150 14.40 -8.18 20.43
CA ASP A 150 13.05 -7.64 20.60
C ASP A 150 12.28 -7.68 19.26
N ILE A 151 12.23 -8.88 18.67
CA ILE A 151 11.39 -9.10 17.51
C ILE A 151 9.97 -9.18 18.02
N THR A 152 9.07 -8.36 17.46
CA THR A 152 7.64 -8.39 17.76
C THR A 152 7.13 -9.79 17.41
N GLY A 153 7.04 -10.67 18.40
CA GLY A 153 6.89 -12.11 18.24
C GLY A 153 5.67 -12.46 17.39
N ILE A 154 5.91 -12.93 16.20
CA ILE A 154 4.89 -13.59 15.40
C ILE A 154 4.80 -15.01 15.98
N LYS A 155 3.86 -15.24 16.88
CA LYS A 155 3.59 -16.56 17.40
C LYS A 155 2.50 -17.21 16.55
N TRP A 156 2.80 -18.40 16.02
CA TRP A 156 1.83 -19.22 15.31
C TRP A 156 1.63 -20.54 16.05
N ASP A 157 0.41 -20.84 16.41
CA ASP A 157 0.03 -22.02 17.15
C ASP A 157 -0.12 -23.24 16.21
N ARG A 158 1.02 -23.71 15.67
CA ARG A 158 1.09 -24.92 14.84
C ARG A 158 2.37 -25.68 15.10
N ASP A 159 2.26 -27.02 15.03
CA ASP A 159 3.39 -27.93 15.15
C ASP A 159 4.31 -27.83 13.92
N GLY A 160 5.63 -27.86 14.13
CA GLY A 160 6.63 -27.85 13.08
C GLY A 160 7.59 -26.66 13.13
N HIS A 161 8.69 -26.76 12.37
CA HIS A 161 9.63 -25.66 12.19
C HIS A 161 9.05 -24.64 11.20
N TYR A 162 9.12 -23.37 11.57
CA TYR A 162 8.67 -22.29 10.71
C TYR A 162 9.51 -21.05 10.93
N PHE A 163 9.52 -20.17 9.93
CA PHE A 163 10.03 -18.82 10.10
C PHE A 163 8.94 -17.79 9.80
N GLY A 164 9.01 -16.67 10.50
CA GLY A 164 8.11 -15.56 10.30
C GLY A 164 8.83 -14.36 9.72
N VAL A 165 8.13 -13.56 8.93
CA VAL A 165 8.60 -12.28 8.41
C VAL A 165 7.57 -11.20 8.73
N TYR A 166 8.05 -10.08 9.25
CA TYR A 166 7.26 -8.94 9.65
C TYR A 166 7.73 -7.67 8.97
N PHE A 167 6.82 -6.88 8.43
CA PHE A 167 7.11 -5.62 7.76
C PHE A 167 6.60 -4.44 8.60
N PRO A 168 7.43 -3.81 9.45
CA PRO A 168 6.98 -2.75 10.35
C PRO A 168 6.47 -1.50 9.62
N ASN A 169 7.07 -1.18 8.48
CA ASN A 169 6.81 0.05 7.73
C ASN A 169 5.94 -0.14 6.49
N LYS A 170 5.29 -1.30 6.31
CA LYS A 170 4.50 -1.61 5.12
C LYS A 170 3.55 -0.49 4.68
N SER A 171 2.78 0.07 5.61
CA SER A 171 1.82 1.13 5.30
C SER A 171 2.49 2.40 4.76
N ASN A 172 3.65 2.76 5.31
CA ASN A 172 4.42 3.92 4.85
C ASN A 172 4.99 3.71 3.45
N ASP A 173 5.40 2.48 3.15
CA ASP A 173 5.95 2.12 1.85
C ASP A 173 4.87 2.12 0.77
N ILE A 174 3.68 1.62 1.08
CA ILE A 174 2.50 1.70 0.21
C ILE A 174 2.13 3.17 -0.05
N ILE A 175 2.04 4.01 0.99
CA ILE A 175 1.76 5.44 0.84
C ILE A 175 2.85 6.12 0.01
N SER A 176 4.11 5.75 0.20
CA SER A 176 5.23 6.27 -0.58
C SER A 176 5.15 5.90 -2.05
N ALA A 177 4.75 4.68 -2.37
CA ALA A 177 4.50 4.24 -3.74
C ALA A 177 3.34 5.02 -4.41
N MET A 178 2.38 5.47 -3.60
CA MET A 178 1.20 6.22 -4.06
C MET A 178 1.43 7.75 -4.15
N LYS A 179 2.61 8.28 -3.83
CA LYS A 179 2.88 9.74 -3.74
C LYS A 179 2.38 10.52 -4.96
N GLN A 180 2.62 10.02 -6.17
CA GLN A 180 2.20 10.69 -7.41
C GLN A 180 0.67 10.79 -7.52
N TRP A 181 -0.05 9.74 -7.14
CA TRP A 181 -1.52 9.71 -7.14
C TRP A 181 -2.10 10.66 -6.10
N ILE A 182 -1.53 10.68 -4.89
CA ILE A 182 -1.92 11.60 -3.82
C ILE A 182 -1.71 13.04 -4.28
N PHE A 183 -0.57 13.36 -4.88
CA PHE A 183 -0.27 14.69 -5.40
C PHE A 183 -1.27 15.15 -6.46
N THR A 184 -1.60 14.29 -7.42
CA THR A 184 -2.61 14.59 -8.45
C THR A 184 -3.99 14.82 -7.85
N SER A 185 -4.38 14.03 -6.86
CA SER A 185 -5.66 14.19 -6.14
C SER A 185 -5.74 15.52 -5.39
N VAL A 186 -4.65 15.94 -4.75
CA VAL A 186 -4.56 17.23 -4.06
C VAL A 186 -4.70 18.40 -5.04
N ILE A 187 -4.03 18.36 -6.20
CA ILE A 187 -4.19 19.40 -7.24
C ILE A 187 -5.64 19.48 -7.69
N LEU A 188 -6.29 18.36 -7.94
CA LEU A 188 -7.68 18.33 -8.38
C LEU A 188 -8.62 18.89 -7.31
N LEU A 189 -8.36 18.64 -6.03
CA LEU A 189 -9.06 19.27 -4.90
C LEU A 189 -8.93 20.79 -4.94
N PHE A 190 -7.74 21.32 -5.15
CA PHE A 190 -7.53 22.78 -5.27
C PHE A 190 -8.33 23.38 -6.44
N VAL A 191 -8.37 22.71 -7.58
CA VAL A 191 -9.18 23.14 -8.74
C VAL A 191 -10.67 23.19 -8.37
N VAL A 192 -11.19 22.15 -7.71
CA VAL A 192 -12.58 22.09 -7.26
C VAL A 192 -12.90 23.23 -6.29
N PHE A 193 -12.03 23.49 -5.30
CA PHE A 193 -12.22 24.60 -4.37
C PHE A 193 -12.18 25.98 -5.07
N PHE A 194 -11.29 26.14 -6.05
CA PHE A 194 -11.24 27.38 -6.83
C PHE A 194 -12.55 27.62 -7.58
N PHE A 195 -13.10 26.61 -8.24
CA PHE A 195 -14.40 26.74 -8.91
C PHE A 195 -15.54 26.98 -7.93
N ALA A 196 -15.58 26.30 -6.78
CA ALA A 196 -16.58 26.52 -5.76
C ALA A 196 -16.52 27.95 -5.22
N TYR A 197 -15.33 28.47 -4.95
CA TYR A 197 -15.12 29.85 -4.53
C TYR A 197 -15.56 30.86 -5.61
N SER A 198 -15.19 30.63 -6.88
CA SER A 198 -15.60 31.46 -8.00
C SER A 198 -17.12 31.52 -8.13
N MET A 199 -17.82 30.40 -8.02
CA MET A 199 -19.28 30.36 -8.01
C MET A 199 -19.87 31.13 -6.82
N PHE A 200 -19.28 31.03 -5.64
CA PHE A 200 -19.72 31.76 -4.47
C PHE A 200 -19.59 33.30 -4.64
N VAL A 201 -18.46 33.75 -5.24
CA VAL A 201 -18.23 35.19 -5.50
C VAL A 201 -19.22 35.75 -6.54
N ILE A 202 -19.54 34.96 -7.57
CA ILE A 202 -20.50 35.37 -8.61
C ILE A 202 -21.91 35.53 -8.02
N LEU A 203 -22.24 34.78 -6.97
CA LEU A 203 -23.54 34.78 -6.32
C LEU A 203 -23.74 35.93 -5.31
N ARG A 204 -22.65 36.50 -4.82
CA ARG A 204 -22.68 37.59 -3.83
C ARG A 204 -22.84 38.94 -4.51
#